data_867d559820cfd7bb0f4a4f675a34ff95
#
_entry.id   867d559820cfd7bb0f4a4f675a34ff95
#
_cell.length_a   1.000
_cell.length_b   1.000
_cell.length_c   1.000
_cell.angle_alpha   90.00
_cell.angle_beta   90.00
_cell.angle_gamma   90.00
#
_symmetry.space_group_name_H-M   'P 1'
#
loop_
_entity.id
_entity.type
_entity.pdbx_description
1 polymer ?
#
loop_
_entity_poly.entity_id
_entity_poly.type
_entity_poly.pdbx_seq_one_letter_code
_entity_poly.pdbx_strand_id
1 'polypeptide(L)'
;ANATGCSSIWGGSAPDVAYRKNAKGLGPVWANPLFENNSSFGRGLEVGQAWQRQQALAKLQQLILNDYQPLRIKVLAKKIIASKGFDVEIVQEFLQQTEESLDPNIQQLRQQSYALIKRSQWIVGGDGWAYDIDFGGIDHLLSSGQDVNILILDNSGYANTGGQLSKGTDLGVKAKLATNGSLRQKKQFAAYALQYDNVFVAEVSVMADSKQTETALLAAERHPGVSVVIAHSHCVLHKSEASGPQLARLATDSGYWPLFIRDPQKEIPFVWHSSPEVVEDKLRDFIKLQADYQPIRENSVLYQKFQKNIKKNLHHLQILARLDNEGWGWKD
;
A
#
# COMPACT_ATOMS: atom_id res chain seq x y z
N ALA A 1 3.28 -10.45 2.48
CA ALA A 1 2.05 -11.22 2.67
C ALA A 1 1.01 -10.79 1.63
N ASN A 2 0.24 -11.72 1.11
CA ASN A 2 -0.80 -11.42 0.12
C ASN A 2 -2.08 -12.18 0.51
N ALA A 3 -3.17 -11.45 0.77
CA ALA A 3 -4.46 -12.03 1.13
C ALA A 3 -4.96 -12.98 0.03
N THR A 4 -5.58 -14.09 0.42
CA THR A 4 -6.23 -15.01 -0.51
C THR A 4 -7.25 -14.27 -1.37
N GLY A 5 -7.14 -14.37 -2.69
CA GLY A 5 -8.02 -13.67 -3.64
C GLY A 5 -7.38 -13.57 -5.04
N CYS A 6 -7.91 -12.70 -5.89
CA CYS A 6 -7.40 -12.54 -7.26
C CYS A 6 -5.91 -12.15 -7.30
N SER A 7 -5.46 -11.28 -6.39
CA SER A 7 -4.05 -10.86 -6.34
C SER A 7 -3.10 -12.01 -6.00
N SER A 8 -3.48 -12.91 -5.10
CA SER A 8 -2.67 -14.08 -4.76
C SER A 8 -2.69 -15.15 -5.87
N ILE A 9 -3.81 -15.33 -6.53
CA ILE A 9 -3.92 -16.26 -7.67
C ILE A 9 -3.06 -15.77 -8.83
N TRP A 10 -3.16 -14.49 -9.18
CA TRP A 10 -2.31 -13.88 -10.20
C TRP A 10 -0.82 -13.97 -9.83
N GLY A 11 -0.46 -13.66 -8.59
CA GLY A 11 0.91 -13.72 -8.08
C GLY A 11 1.52 -15.14 -8.12
N GLY A 12 0.70 -16.17 -7.92
CA GLY A 12 1.11 -17.57 -7.90
C GLY A 12 0.90 -18.33 -9.22
N SER A 13 0.34 -17.73 -10.27
CA SER A 13 0.02 -18.41 -11.53
C SER A 13 1.24 -18.62 -12.41
N ALA A 14 1.60 -19.88 -12.67
CA ALA A 14 2.63 -20.23 -13.64
C ALA A 14 2.07 -20.13 -15.08
N PRO A 15 2.89 -19.74 -16.10
CA PRO A 15 4.32 -19.39 -16.01
C PRO A 15 4.58 -17.93 -15.63
N ASP A 16 3.55 -17.09 -15.55
CA ASP A 16 3.65 -15.62 -15.41
C ASP A 16 3.57 -15.16 -13.96
N VAL A 17 4.29 -15.86 -13.07
CA VAL A 17 4.32 -15.52 -11.64
C VAL A 17 4.95 -14.14 -11.43
N ALA A 18 4.17 -13.21 -10.87
CA ALA A 18 4.64 -11.86 -10.57
C ALA A 18 5.75 -11.84 -9.49
N TYR A 19 5.64 -12.73 -8.51
CA TYR A 19 6.60 -12.86 -7.41
C TYR A 19 7.75 -13.84 -7.75
N ARG A 20 8.47 -13.57 -8.83
CA ARG A 20 9.59 -14.40 -9.28
C ARG A 20 10.93 -13.69 -9.15
N LYS A 21 12.01 -14.48 -9.20
CA LYS A 21 13.37 -13.94 -9.15
C LYS A 21 13.75 -13.28 -10.48
N ASN A 22 14.47 -12.17 -10.38
CA ASN A 22 15.09 -11.51 -11.54
C ASN A 22 16.33 -12.28 -12.02
N ALA A 23 17.00 -11.77 -13.07
CA ALA A 23 18.20 -12.39 -13.63
C ALA A 23 19.37 -12.50 -12.64
N LYS A 24 19.38 -11.72 -11.55
CA LYS A 24 20.38 -11.77 -10.47
C LYS A 24 19.99 -12.75 -9.36
N GLY A 25 18.91 -13.51 -9.53
CA GLY A 25 18.40 -14.44 -8.51
C GLY A 25 17.68 -13.75 -7.33
N LEU A 26 17.43 -12.45 -7.41
CA LEU A 26 16.72 -11.67 -6.39
C LEU A 26 15.25 -11.55 -6.72
N GLY A 27 14.40 -11.67 -5.73
CA GLY A 27 12.96 -11.52 -5.87
C GLY A 27 12.26 -11.55 -4.50
N PRO A 28 10.97 -11.22 -4.46
CA PRO A 28 10.23 -11.24 -3.21
C PRO A 28 10.07 -12.68 -2.68
N VAL A 29 10.12 -12.81 -1.37
CA VAL A 29 9.54 -13.96 -0.67
C VAL A 29 8.10 -13.60 -0.37
N TRP A 30 7.13 -14.37 -0.84
CA TRP A 30 5.74 -14.12 -0.56
C TRP A 30 5.05 -15.30 0.10
N ALA A 31 4.09 -15.00 0.94
CA ALA A 31 3.23 -15.97 1.58
C ALA A 31 1.77 -15.58 1.34
N ASN A 32 0.91 -16.57 1.23
CA ASN A 32 -0.52 -16.41 1.02
C ASN A 32 -1.28 -16.90 2.26
N PRO A 33 -1.36 -16.07 3.31
CA PRO A 33 -2.13 -16.39 4.51
C PRO A 33 -3.62 -16.39 4.22
N LEU A 34 -4.41 -16.84 5.18
CA LEU A 34 -5.84 -16.76 5.10
C LEU A 34 -6.30 -15.31 4.96
N PHE A 35 -7.42 -15.13 4.26
CA PHE A 35 -8.02 -13.87 3.89
C PHE A 35 -8.26 -12.94 5.10
N GLU A 36 -8.73 -13.49 6.22
CA GLU A 36 -9.11 -12.77 7.42
C GLU A 36 -7.95 -12.41 8.37
N ASN A 37 -6.73 -12.86 8.10
CA ASN A 37 -5.58 -12.63 9.00
C ASN A 37 -4.32 -12.15 8.29
N ASN A 38 -4.43 -11.69 7.07
CA ASN A 38 -3.28 -11.27 6.25
C ASN A 38 -2.51 -10.10 6.89
N SER A 39 -3.21 -9.13 7.49
CA SER A 39 -2.59 -8.01 8.21
C SER A 39 -1.78 -8.49 9.41
N SER A 40 -2.35 -9.36 10.24
CA SER A 40 -1.68 -9.94 11.40
C SER A 40 -0.47 -10.79 11.02
N PHE A 41 -0.59 -11.57 9.94
CA PHE A 41 0.50 -12.38 9.42
C PHE A 41 1.65 -11.49 8.90
N GLY A 42 1.33 -10.48 8.08
CA GLY A 42 2.33 -9.54 7.57
C GLY A 42 3.02 -8.74 8.68
N ARG A 43 2.25 -8.35 9.71
CA ARG A 43 2.79 -7.75 10.94
C ARG A 43 3.76 -8.69 11.65
N GLY A 44 3.42 -9.96 11.79
CA GLY A 44 4.28 -10.96 12.43
C GLY A 44 5.61 -11.13 11.71
N LEU A 45 5.60 -11.08 10.38
CA LEU A 45 6.83 -11.12 9.57
C LEU A 45 7.71 -9.89 9.85
N GLU A 46 7.12 -8.68 9.90
CA GLU A 46 7.86 -7.46 10.21
C GLU A 46 8.45 -7.49 11.61
N VAL A 47 7.66 -7.83 12.63
CA VAL A 47 8.13 -7.93 14.02
C VAL A 47 9.33 -8.91 14.15
N GLY A 48 9.23 -10.07 13.49
CA GLY A 48 10.33 -11.03 13.47
C GLY A 48 11.59 -10.49 12.79
N GLN A 49 11.45 -9.78 11.68
CA GLN A 49 12.56 -9.15 10.96
C GLN A 49 13.18 -8.01 11.77
N ALA A 50 12.37 -7.16 12.38
CA ALA A 50 12.82 -6.05 13.22
C ALA A 50 13.60 -6.57 14.44
N TRP A 51 13.12 -7.64 15.08
CA TRP A 51 13.82 -8.27 16.19
C TRP A 51 15.19 -8.82 15.76
N GLN A 52 15.27 -9.57 14.65
CA GLN A 52 16.53 -10.09 14.13
C GLN A 52 17.51 -8.95 13.80
N ARG A 53 17.00 -7.87 13.23
CA ARG A 53 17.80 -6.69 12.93
C ARG A 53 18.32 -6.01 14.19
N GLN A 54 17.52 -5.84 15.24
CA GLN A 54 17.96 -5.29 16.51
C GLN A 54 19.09 -6.12 17.12
N GLN A 55 19.00 -7.46 17.08
CA GLN A 55 20.06 -8.34 17.53
C GLN A 55 21.36 -8.15 16.73
N ALA A 56 21.26 -8.03 15.40
CA ALA A 56 22.41 -7.78 14.55
C ALA A 56 23.06 -6.40 14.82
N LEU A 57 22.26 -5.36 15.00
CA LEU A 57 22.74 -4.01 15.33
C LEU A 57 23.41 -3.97 16.70
N ALA A 58 22.89 -4.68 17.72
CA ALA A 58 23.51 -4.79 19.02
C ALA A 58 24.91 -5.44 18.94
N LYS A 59 25.07 -6.48 18.12
CA LYS A 59 26.41 -7.09 17.89
C LYS A 59 27.36 -6.15 17.17
N LEU A 60 26.89 -5.39 16.16
CA LEU A 60 27.74 -4.36 15.54
C LEU A 60 28.19 -3.31 16.55
N GLN A 61 27.34 -2.89 17.49
CA GLN A 61 27.71 -1.98 18.56
C GLN A 61 28.79 -2.59 19.48
N GLN A 62 28.64 -3.86 19.83
CA GLN A 62 29.66 -4.57 20.60
C GLN A 62 31.02 -4.62 19.87
N LEU A 63 31.04 -4.86 18.56
CA LEU A 63 32.27 -4.81 17.76
C LEU A 63 32.92 -3.41 17.77
N ILE A 64 32.13 -2.35 17.73
CA ILE A 64 32.61 -0.97 17.79
C ILE A 64 33.31 -0.69 19.13
N LEU A 65 32.78 -1.21 20.24
CA LEU A 65 33.27 -1.00 21.60
C LEU A 65 34.45 -1.92 21.94
N ASN A 66 34.69 -2.99 21.20
CA ASN A 66 35.77 -3.93 21.45
C ASN A 66 37.11 -3.35 20.97
N ASP A 67 38.02 -3.08 21.89
CA ASP A 67 39.33 -2.49 21.59
C ASP A 67 40.25 -3.37 20.73
N TYR A 68 40.05 -4.66 20.74
CA TYR A 68 40.82 -5.61 19.93
C TYR A 68 40.33 -5.71 18.46
N GLN A 69 39.23 -5.08 18.09
CA GLN A 69 38.75 -5.10 16.72
C GLN A 69 39.54 -4.11 15.84
N PRO A 70 39.89 -4.49 14.60
CA PRO A 70 40.56 -3.61 13.65
C PRO A 70 39.72 -2.36 13.40
N LEU A 71 40.37 -1.20 13.30
CA LEU A 71 39.70 0.09 13.07
C LEU A 71 38.81 0.04 11.84
N ARG A 72 39.22 -0.64 10.75
CA ARG A 72 38.42 -0.78 9.52
C ARG A 72 37.08 -1.47 9.79
N ILE A 73 37.07 -2.52 10.60
CA ILE A 73 35.85 -3.24 10.98
C ILE A 73 34.90 -2.33 11.78
N LYS A 74 35.44 -1.59 12.75
CA LYS A 74 34.67 -0.61 13.53
C LYS A 74 34.07 0.48 12.65
N VAL A 75 34.79 0.97 11.63
CA VAL A 75 34.29 1.97 10.68
C VAL A 75 33.14 1.40 9.83
N LEU A 76 33.29 0.18 9.31
CA LEU A 76 32.24 -0.48 8.55
C LEU A 76 30.99 -0.73 9.40
N ALA A 77 31.15 -1.21 10.62
CA ALA A 77 30.04 -1.40 11.56
C ALA A 77 29.27 -0.09 11.83
N LYS A 78 29.99 1.02 12.06
CA LYS A 78 29.37 2.36 12.21
C LYS A 78 28.59 2.77 10.97
N LYS A 79 29.16 2.56 9.77
CA LYS A 79 28.49 2.88 8.50
C LYS A 79 27.22 2.05 8.29
N ILE A 80 27.26 0.73 8.61
CA ILE A 80 26.07 -0.14 8.52
C ILE A 80 24.96 0.37 9.43
N ILE A 81 25.29 0.75 10.67
CA ILE A 81 24.31 1.31 11.61
C ILE A 81 23.74 2.62 11.07
N ALA A 82 24.60 3.54 10.58
CA ALA A 82 24.20 4.84 10.07
C ALA A 82 23.34 4.75 8.80
N SER A 83 23.60 3.77 7.93
CA SER A 83 22.84 3.55 6.70
C SER A 83 21.42 3.05 6.94
N LYS A 84 21.07 2.69 8.17
CA LYS A 84 19.78 2.08 8.54
C LYS A 84 19.42 0.85 7.67
N GLY A 85 20.43 0.21 7.04
CA GLY A 85 20.28 -0.99 6.22
C GLY A 85 19.97 -0.73 4.75
N PHE A 86 20.01 0.51 4.29
CA PHE A 86 19.80 0.83 2.87
C PHE A 86 21.05 0.68 2.01
N ASP A 87 22.23 0.57 2.63
CA ASP A 87 23.49 0.44 1.90
C ASP A 87 23.97 -1.01 1.89
N VAL A 88 23.63 -1.71 0.82
CA VAL A 88 23.99 -3.10 0.59
C VAL A 88 25.49 -3.26 0.35
N GLU A 89 26.14 -2.29 -0.29
CA GLU A 89 27.55 -2.34 -0.65
C GLU A 89 28.43 -2.33 0.59
N ILE A 90 28.12 -1.49 1.56
CA ILE A 90 28.85 -1.47 2.85
C ILE A 90 28.70 -2.81 3.60
N VAL A 91 27.52 -3.43 3.54
CA VAL A 91 27.32 -4.76 4.14
C VAL A 91 28.16 -5.81 3.42
N GLN A 92 28.23 -5.78 2.10
CA GLN A 92 29.06 -6.69 1.31
C GLN A 92 30.55 -6.47 1.61
N GLU A 93 31.03 -5.22 1.70
CA GLU A 93 32.39 -4.91 2.11
C GLU A 93 32.71 -5.47 3.50
N PHE A 94 31.79 -5.28 4.48
CA PHE A 94 31.95 -5.85 5.83
C PHE A 94 32.08 -7.37 5.78
N LEU A 95 31.25 -8.07 5.02
CA LEU A 95 31.28 -9.52 4.87
C LEU A 95 32.59 -10.01 4.23
N GLN A 96 33.12 -9.32 3.22
CA GLN A 96 34.40 -9.62 2.61
C GLN A 96 35.56 -9.42 3.59
N GLN A 97 35.60 -8.29 4.28
CA GLN A 97 36.69 -7.95 5.22
C GLN A 97 36.68 -8.84 6.48
N THR A 98 35.63 -9.57 6.74
CA THR A 98 35.47 -10.43 7.92
C THR A 98 35.45 -11.92 7.56
N GLU A 99 35.82 -12.29 6.33
CA GLU A 99 35.70 -13.67 5.84
C GLU A 99 36.45 -14.70 6.69
N GLU A 100 37.66 -14.39 7.11
CA GLU A 100 38.53 -15.26 7.91
C GLU A 100 38.43 -15.00 9.43
N SER A 101 37.46 -14.17 9.86
CA SER A 101 37.37 -13.81 11.27
C SER A 101 36.88 -14.99 12.13
N LEU A 102 37.62 -15.24 13.22
CA LEU A 102 37.26 -16.21 14.24
C LEU A 102 36.40 -15.62 15.39
N ASP A 103 36.16 -14.31 15.37
CA ASP A 103 35.29 -13.66 16.37
C ASP A 103 33.87 -14.22 16.29
N PRO A 104 33.30 -14.76 17.39
CA PRO A 104 31.98 -15.37 17.39
C PRO A 104 30.85 -14.40 16.99
N ASN A 105 30.96 -13.12 17.36
CA ASN A 105 29.97 -12.11 16.98
C ASN A 105 30.01 -11.85 15.46
N ILE A 106 31.19 -11.79 14.88
CA ILE A 106 31.35 -11.63 13.44
C ILE A 106 30.83 -12.86 12.72
N GLN A 107 31.19 -14.07 13.17
CA GLN A 107 30.64 -15.29 12.53
C GLN A 107 29.12 -15.35 12.56
N GLN A 108 28.51 -14.97 13.68
CA GLN A 108 27.05 -14.92 13.78
C GLN A 108 26.44 -13.83 12.89
N LEU A 109 27.07 -12.64 12.79
CA LEU A 109 26.64 -11.58 11.87
C LEU A 109 26.74 -12.03 10.41
N ARG A 110 27.75 -12.80 10.05
CA ARG A 110 27.89 -13.39 8.71
C ARG A 110 26.78 -14.38 8.40
N GLN A 111 26.47 -15.28 9.32
CA GLN A 111 25.36 -16.24 9.16
C GLN A 111 24.01 -15.55 9.06
N GLN A 112 23.84 -14.42 9.73
CA GLN A 112 22.62 -13.61 9.75
C GLN A 112 22.74 -12.32 8.94
N SER A 113 23.60 -12.29 7.92
CA SER A 113 23.89 -11.09 7.11
C SER A 113 22.65 -10.44 6.50
N TYR A 114 21.62 -11.23 6.23
CA TYR A 114 20.32 -10.75 5.81
C TYR A 114 19.67 -9.75 6.79
N ALA A 115 20.00 -9.83 8.09
CA ALA A 115 19.47 -8.93 9.11
C ALA A 115 20.18 -7.56 9.12
N LEU A 116 21.32 -7.42 8.43
CA LEU A 116 22.04 -6.15 8.28
C LEU A 116 21.43 -5.26 7.20
N ILE A 117 20.64 -5.84 6.29
CA ILE A 117 19.96 -5.12 5.20
C ILE A 117 18.51 -4.92 5.59
N LYS A 118 17.99 -3.70 5.41
CA LYS A 118 16.56 -3.42 5.58
C LYS A 118 15.76 -4.26 4.58
N ARG A 119 14.76 -4.96 5.06
CA ARG A 119 13.81 -5.68 4.21
C ARG A 119 12.56 -4.86 4.04
N SER A 120 12.04 -4.87 2.83
CA SER A 120 10.76 -4.29 2.49
C SER A 120 9.65 -5.28 2.85
N GLN A 121 8.68 -4.85 3.66
CA GLN A 121 7.54 -5.66 4.05
C GLN A 121 6.26 -5.09 3.44
N TRP A 122 5.66 -5.82 2.50
CA TRP A 122 4.39 -5.47 1.88
C TRP A 122 3.28 -6.43 2.30
N ILE A 123 2.09 -5.86 2.54
CA ILE A 123 0.85 -6.58 2.82
C ILE A 123 -0.14 -6.19 1.73
N VAL A 124 -0.53 -7.16 0.90
CA VAL A 124 -1.30 -6.92 -0.33
C VAL A 124 -2.65 -7.62 -0.24
N GLY A 125 -3.71 -6.97 -0.72
CA GLY A 125 -5.02 -7.59 -0.85
C GLY A 125 -6.04 -6.68 -1.52
N GLY A 126 -7.25 -7.18 -1.73
CA GLY A 126 -8.36 -6.44 -2.33
C GLY A 126 -9.15 -5.61 -1.31
N ASP A 127 -10.10 -4.81 -1.82
CA ASP A 127 -11.00 -4.01 -0.99
C ASP A 127 -11.87 -4.86 -0.05
N GLY A 128 -12.32 -6.04 -0.46
CA GLY A 128 -13.05 -6.96 0.40
C GLY A 128 -12.23 -7.44 1.59
N TRP A 129 -10.93 -7.63 1.42
CA TRP A 129 -10.02 -7.87 2.53
C TRP A 129 -9.88 -6.64 3.42
N ALA A 130 -9.47 -5.52 2.84
CA ALA A 130 -9.07 -4.34 3.60
C ALA A 130 -10.24 -3.58 4.24
N TYR A 131 -11.40 -3.51 3.55
CA TYR A 131 -12.52 -2.71 4.01
C TYR A 131 -13.51 -3.49 4.87
N ASP A 132 -13.49 -4.82 4.77
CA ASP A 132 -14.43 -5.71 5.45
C ASP A 132 -13.73 -6.63 6.44
N ILE A 133 -13.20 -7.77 5.97
CA ILE A 133 -12.95 -8.92 6.84
C ILE A 133 -11.73 -8.75 7.75
N ASP A 134 -10.67 -8.11 7.28
CA ASP A 134 -9.43 -7.87 8.06
C ASP A 134 -9.25 -6.38 8.42
N PHE A 135 -10.34 -5.61 8.37
CA PHE A 135 -10.31 -4.17 8.65
C PHE A 135 -9.75 -3.87 10.05
N GLY A 136 -10.16 -4.65 11.07
CA GLY A 136 -9.66 -4.46 12.43
C GLY A 136 -8.15 -4.71 12.57
N GLY A 137 -7.62 -5.67 11.81
CA GLY A 137 -6.18 -5.92 11.75
C GLY A 137 -5.41 -4.79 11.06
N ILE A 138 -5.97 -4.22 10.00
CA ILE A 138 -5.40 -3.05 9.32
C ILE A 138 -5.45 -1.81 10.21
N ASP A 139 -6.56 -1.56 10.90
CA ASP A 139 -6.69 -0.47 11.87
C ASP A 139 -5.60 -0.54 12.95
N HIS A 140 -5.37 -1.75 13.48
CA HIS A 140 -4.27 -1.98 14.42
C HIS A 140 -2.89 -1.68 13.82
N LEU A 141 -2.67 -2.01 12.54
CA LEU A 141 -1.42 -1.66 11.85
C LEU A 141 -1.24 -0.15 11.72
N LEU A 142 -2.29 0.59 11.31
CA LEU A 142 -2.24 2.05 11.15
C LEU A 142 -1.79 2.75 12.44
N SER A 143 -2.20 2.23 13.61
CA SER A 143 -1.82 2.77 14.91
C SER A 143 -0.46 2.31 15.42
N SER A 144 0.16 1.29 14.78
CA SER A 144 1.32 0.59 15.33
C SER A 144 2.66 1.30 15.19
N GLY A 145 2.79 2.20 14.22
CA GLY A 145 4.07 2.83 13.85
C GLY A 145 5.12 1.87 13.28
N GLN A 146 4.74 0.61 12.95
CA GLN A 146 5.63 -0.38 12.36
C GLN A 146 5.97 -0.04 10.91
N ASP A 147 7.16 -0.42 10.44
CA ASP A 147 7.62 -0.15 9.07
C ASP A 147 7.05 -1.20 8.09
N VAL A 148 5.79 -1.01 7.71
CA VAL A 148 5.07 -1.88 6.79
C VAL A 148 4.33 -1.09 5.72
N ASN A 149 4.31 -1.64 4.51
CA ASN A 149 3.59 -1.09 3.38
C ASN A 149 2.32 -1.91 3.11
N ILE A 150 1.17 -1.27 3.03
CA ILE A 150 -0.13 -1.87 2.73
C ILE A 150 -0.53 -1.46 1.31
N LEU A 151 -0.74 -2.44 0.43
CA LEU A 151 -1.26 -2.20 -0.92
C LEU A 151 -2.67 -2.78 -1.04
N ILE A 152 -3.64 -1.90 -1.23
CA ILE A 152 -5.03 -2.25 -1.41
C ILE A 152 -5.39 -2.14 -2.90
N LEU A 153 -5.81 -3.24 -3.51
CA LEU A 153 -6.31 -3.27 -4.88
C LEU A 153 -7.83 -3.12 -4.85
N ASP A 154 -8.31 -1.88 -4.93
CA ASP A 154 -9.75 -1.57 -4.90
C ASP A 154 -10.36 -1.81 -6.28
N ASN A 155 -11.11 -2.90 -6.40
CA ASN A 155 -11.90 -3.22 -7.59
C ASN A 155 -13.41 -3.21 -7.31
N SER A 156 -13.81 -2.59 -6.21
CA SER A 156 -15.20 -2.35 -5.81
C SER A 156 -16.01 -3.63 -5.50
N GLY A 157 -15.36 -4.73 -5.10
CA GLY A 157 -16.08 -5.96 -4.74
C GLY A 157 -15.22 -7.18 -4.50
N TYR A 158 -15.88 -8.27 -4.06
CA TYR A 158 -15.26 -9.59 -3.93
C TYR A 158 -15.20 -10.28 -5.29
N ALA A 159 -14.14 -10.02 -6.07
CA ALA A 159 -14.04 -10.52 -7.44
C ALA A 159 -13.80 -12.04 -7.50
N ASN A 160 -12.84 -12.57 -6.73
CA ASN A 160 -12.43 -13.97 -6.81
C ASN A 160 -13.54 -14.96 -6.47
N THR A 161 -14.46 -14.60 -5.59
CA THR A 161 -15.61 -15.42 -5.21
C THR A 161 -16.81 -15.29 -6.15
N GLY A 162 -16.69 -14.45 -7.18
CA GLY A 162 -17.67 -14.31 -8.26
C GLY A 162 -18.48 -13.01 -8.22
N GLY A 163 -17.97 -11.92 -7.64
CA GLY A 163 -18.55 -10.57 -7.78
C GLY A 163 -19.61 -10.22 -6.74
N GLN A 164 -19.37 -10.52 -5.45
CA GLN A 164 -20.25 -10.08 -4.35
C GLN A 164 -19.91 -8.65 -3.92
N LEU A 165 -20.86 -7.99 -3.23
CA LEU A 165 -20.66 -6.68 -2.63
C LEU A 165 -19.59 -6.72 -1.54
N SER A 166 -18.65 -5.76 -1.60
CA SER A 166 -17.80 -5.36 -0.48
C SER A 166 -18.22 -3.99 0.06
N LYS A 167 -17.54 -3.50 1.11
CA LYS A 167 -17.66 -2.08 1.50
C LYS A 167 -16.94 -1.12 0.55
N GLY A 168 -16.21 -1.64 -0.45
CA GLY A 168 -15.68 -0.88 -1.58
C GLY A 168 -16.69 -0.66 -2.69
N THR A 169 -17.85 -1.32 -2.66
CA THR A 169 -18.88 -1.20 -3.70
C THR A 169 -19.75 0.03 -3.48
N ASP A 170 -19.95 0.83 -4.53
CA ASP A 170 -20.75 2.04 -4.48
C ASP A 170 -22.25 1.77 -4.31
N LEU A 171 -22.96 2.77 -3.78
CA LEU A 171 -24.40 2.79 -3.70
C LEU A 171 -25.02 2.65 -5.10
N GLY A 172 -25.91 1.70 -5.29
CA GLY A 172 -26.63 1.46 -6.52
C GLY A 172 -25.91 0.57 -7.54
N VAL A 173 -24.66 0.20 -7.32
CA VAL A 173 -23.92 -0.71 -8.20
C VAL A 173 -24.43 -2.15 -8.02
N LYS A 174 -24.69 -2.84 -9.12
CA LYS A 174 -25.07 -4.26 -9.14
C LYS A 174 -23.92 -5.16 -8.76
N ALA A 175 -24.24 -6.24 -8.05
CA ALA A 175 -23.30 -7.32 -7.80
C ALA A 175 -24.05 -8.66 -7.69
N LYS A 176 -23.32 -9.75 -7.63
CA LYS A 176 -23.91 -11.07 -7.38
C LYS A 176 -24.68 -11.05 -6.05
N LEU A 177 -25.90 -11.52 -6.05
CA LEU A 177 -26.86 -11.48 -4.92
C LEU A 177 -27.39 -10.07 -4.57
N ALA A 178 -27.06 -9.04 -5.36
CA ALA A 178 -27.57 -7.68 -5.24
C ALA A 178 -27.92 -7.12 -6.61
N THR A 179 -28.84 -7.79 -7.30
CA THR A 179 -29.23 -7.48 -8.69
C THR A 179 -29.92 -6.12 -8.86
N ASN A 180 -30.54 -5.62 -7.77
CA ASN A 180 -31.18 -4.30 -7.73
C ASN A 180 -30.21 -3.17 -7.31
N GLY A 181 -28.93 -3.48 -7.16
CA GLY A 181 -27.89 -2.55 -6.73
C GLY A 181 -27.65 -2.53 -5.21
N SER A 182 -26.46 -2.08 -4.84
CA SER A 182 -26.05 -1.91 -3.44
C SER A 182 -26.88 -0.83 -2.74
N LEU A 183 -27.36 -1.11 -1.53
CA LEU A 183 -27.98 -0.12 -0.64
C LEU A 183 -26.98 0.55 0.29
N ARG A 184 -25.70 0.13 0.27
CA ARG A 184 -24.65 0.61 1.16
C ARG A 184 -23.85 1.72 0.47
N GLN A 185 -23.33 2.63 1.27
CA GLN A 185 -22.34 3.60 0.81
C GLN A 185 -20.95 2.95 0.81
N LYS A 186 -20.12 3.32 -0.18
CA LYS A 186 -18.71 2.94 -0.25
C LYS A 186 -17.97 3.47 0.98
N LYS A 187 -17.13 2.62 1.60
CA LYS A 187 -16.22 3.04 2.67
C LYS A 187 -15.14 3.94 2.08
N GLN A 188 -14.95 5.10 2.68
CA GLN A 188 -13.89 6.04 2.31
C GLN A 188 -12.62 5.71 3.08
N PHE A 189 -11.89 4.71 2.59
CA PHE A 189 -10.75 4.16 3.32
C PHE A 189 -9.58 5.13 3.40
N ALA A 190 -9.31 5.90 2.34
CA ALA A 190 -8.27 6.92 2.35
C ALA A 190 -8.50 7.96 3.45
N ALA A 191 -9.72 8.51 3.52
CA ALA A 191 -10.09 9.47 4.58
C ALA A 191 -10.00 8.87 5.98
N TYR A 192 -10.22 7.56 6.13
CA TYR A 192 -10.01 6.85 7.38
C TYR A 192 -8.52 6.76 7.74
N ALA A 193 -7.68 6.34 6.79
CA ALA A 193 -6.23 6.21 7.01
C ALA A 193 -5.55 7.57 7.30
N LEU A 194 -6.06 8.66 6.70
CA LEU A 194 -5.60 10.04 6.94
C LEU A 194 -5.87 10.56 8.37
N GLN A 195 -6.62 9.84 9.20
CA GLN A 195 -6.78 10.19 10.63
C GLN A 195 -5.55 9.84 11.48
N TYR A 196 -4.60 9.10 10.92
CA TYR A 196 -3.35 8.76 11.58
C TYR A 196 -2.23 9.67 11.08
N ASP A 197 -1.72 10.55 11.94
CA ASP A 197 -0.77 11.61 11.57
C ASP A 197 0.51 11.12 10.91
N ASN A 198 1.02 9.96 11.35
CA ASN A 198 2.28 9.41 10.89
C ASN A 198 2.14 8.36 9.77
N VAL A 199 0.96 8.16 9.20
CA VAL A 199 0.73 7.18 8.14
C VAL A 199 0.89 7.84 6.78
N PHE A 200 1.72 7.26 5.91
CA PHE A 200 1.76 7.62 4.50
C PHE A 200 0.50 7.11 3.79
N VAL A 201 -0.18 7.96 3.04
CA VAL A 201 -1.41 7.58 2.31
C VAL A 201 -1.35 8.06 0.87
N ALA A 202 -1.64 7.16 -0.08
CA ALA A 202 -1.78 7.52 -1.49
C ALA A 202 -2.98 6.82 -2.13
N GLU A 203 -3.73 7.55 -2.95
CA GLU A 203 -4.65 6.97 -3.94
C GLU A 203 -4.02 7.06 -5.32
N VAL A 204 -3.95 5.90 -6.00
CA VAL A 204 -3.26 5.75 -7.28
C VAL A 204 -4.11 4.99 -8.29
N SER A 205 -3.76 5.13 -9.58
CA SER A 205 -4.32 4.34 -10.66
C SER A 205 -3.27 4.15 -11.76
N VAL A 206 -2.64 2.99 -11.81
CA VAL A 206 -1.51 2.70 -12.73
C VAL A 206 -1.89 2.90 -14.20
N MET A 207 -3.13 2.60 -14.56
CA MET A 207 -3.63 2.74 -15.95
C MET A 207 -4.03 4.19 -16.30
N ALA A 208 -4.28 5.05 -15.30
CA ALA A 208 -4.51 6.48 -15.52
C ALA A 208 -3.19 7.27 -15.48
N ASP A 209 -2.36 7.04 -14.46
CA ASP A 209 -1.06 7.69 -14.29
C ASP A 209 -0.04 6.72 -13.67
N SER A 210 0.75 6.08 -14.53
CA SER A 210 1.78 5.13 -14.11
C SER A 210 2.94 5.81 -13.37
N LYS A 211 3.26 7.05 -13.73
CA LYS A 211 4.36 7.80 -13.11
C LYS A 211 4.02 8.23 -11.68
N GLN A 212 2.77 8.69 -11.44
CA GLN A 212 2.29 8.99 -10.09
C GLN A 212 2.27 7.73 -9.23
N THR A 213 1.81 6.60 -9.79
CA THR A 213 1.79 5.31 -9.10
C THR A 213 3.19 4.84 -8.71
N GLU A 214 4.17 4.92 -9.62
CA GLU A 214 5.57 4.59 -9.32
C GLU A 214 6.13 5.50 -8.21
N THR A 215 5.87 6.80 -8.30
CA THR A 215 6.30 7.78 -7.29
C THR A 215 5.72 7.45 -5.92
N ALA A 216 4.43 7.11 -5.85
CA ALA A 216 3.75 6.74 -4.61
C ALA A 216 4.33 5.46 -3.98
N LEU A 217 4.56 4.42 -4.79
CA LEU A 217 5.13 3.16 -4.31
C LEU A 217 6.56 3.34 -3.78
N LEU A 218 7.40 4.12 -4.49
CA LEU A 218 8.77 4.42 -4.03
C LEU A 218 8.79 5.30 -2.78
N ALA A 219 7.87 6.23 -2.65
CA ALA A 219 7.74 7.06 -1.46
C ALA A 219 7.25 6.25 -0.26
N ALA A 220 6.26 5.39 -0.45
CA ALA A 220 5.79 4.45 0.57
C ALA A 220 6.91 3.56 1.11
N GLU A 221 7.75 3.00 0.21
CA GLU A 221 8.90 2.16 0.58
C GLU A 221 9.95 2.90 1.42
N ARG A 222 10.10 4.20 1.20
CA ARG A 222 11.05 5.05 1.93
C ARG A 222 10.52 5.58 3.25
N HIS A 223 9.21 5.56 3.43
CA HIS A 223 8.58 6.05 4.65
C HIS A 223 8.92 5.13 5.84
N PRO A 224 9.45 5.67 6.96
CA PRO A 224 9.86 4.85 8.11
C PRO A 224 8.68 4.58 9.06
N GLY A 225 7.60 4.06 8.55
CA GLY A 225 6.37 3.78 9.29
C GLY A 225 5.35 3.07 8.42
N VAL A 226 4.10 3.12 8.85
CA VAL A 226 3.02 2.49 8.08
C VAL A 226 2.71 3.30 6.83
N SER A 227 2.69 2.64 5.68
CA SER A 227 2.26 3.23 4.43
C SER A 227 1.04 2.51 3.88
N VAL A 228 0.09 3.26 3.34
CA VAL A 228 -1.09 2.74 2.66
C VAL A 228 -1.16 3.29 1.24
N VAL A 229 -1.11 2.41 0.26
CA VAL A 229 -1.34 2.74 -1.15
C VAL A 229 -2.63 2.06 -1.59
N ILE A 230 -3.62 2.85 -2.02
CA ILE A 230 -4.91 2.37 -2.49
C ILE A 230 -4.95 2.52 -4.00
N ALA A 231 -4.96 1.40 -4.71
CA ALA A 231 -4.88 1.37 -6.16
C ALA A 231 -6.24 1.05 -6.78
N HIS A 232 -6.76 1.96 -7.61
CA HIS A 232 -7.91 1.68 -8.44
C HIS A 232 -7.58 0.58 -9.44
N SER A 233 -8.38 -0.48 -9.43
CA SER A 233 -8.22 -1.64 -10.28
C SER A 233 -9.57 -2.03 -10.89
N HIS A 234 -9.69 -1.88 -12.21
CA HIS A 234 -10.89 -2.38 -12.90
C HIS A 234 -10.84 -3.90 -12.99
N CYS A 235 -11.91 -4.56 -12.53
CA CYS A 235 -12.03 -6.01 -12.62
C CYS A 235 -12.71 -6.44 -13.93
N VAL A 236 -12.17 -7.48 -14.57
CA VAL A 236 -12.76 -8.05 -15.79
C VAL A 236 -14.16 -8.68 -15.58
N LEU A 237 -14.53 -8.97 -14.33
CA LEU A 237 -15.88 -9.41 -13.98
C LEU A 237 -16.93 -8.30 -14.13
N HIS A 238 -16.52 -7.04 -14.02
CA HIS A 238 -17.37 -5.90 -14.30
C HIS A 238 -17.45 -5.73 -15.81
N LYS A 239 -18.55 -6.18 -16.41
CA LYS A 239 -18.77 -6.08 -17.85
C LYS A 239 -18.72 -4.60 -18.29
N SER A 240 -17.76 -4.28 -19.14
CA SER A 240 -17.54 -2.94 -19.66
C SER A 240 -17.41 -2.94 -21.17
N GLU A 241 -17.92 -1.88 -21.79
CA GLU A 241 -17.74 -1.59 -23.22
C GLU A 241 -16.39 -0.89 -23.50
N ALA A 242 -15.67 -0.50 -22.46
CA ALA A 242 -14.40 0.22 -22.55
C ALA A 242 -13.23 -0.63 -22.06
N SER A 243 -12.01 -0.26 -22.51
CA SER A 243 -10.77 -0.85 -22.01
C SER A 243 -10.47 -0.40 -20.56
N GLY A 244 -9.69 -1.20 -19.83
CA GLY A 244 -9.25 -0.86 -18.48
C GLY A 244 -8.57 0.52 -18.39
N PRO A 245 -7.62 0.87 -19.28
CA PRO A 245 -7.02 2.21 -19.30
C PRO A 245 -8.00 3.35 -19.54
N GLN A 246 -9.00 3.16 -20.41
CA GLN A 246 -10.03 4.15 -20.66
C GLN A 246 -10.89 4.39 -19.42
N LEU A 247 -11.32 3.32 -18.74
CA LEU A 247 -12.11 3.43 -17.51
C LEU A 247 -11.30 4.06 -16.37
N ALA A 248 -10.03 3.71 -16.23
CA ALA A 248 -9.16 4.30 -15.22
C ALA A 248 -9.00 5.81 -15.40
N ARG A 249 -8.82 6.27 -16.67
CA ARG A 249 -8.76 7.70 -16.98
C ARG A 249 -10.09 8.40 -16.70
N LEU A 250 -11.21 7.82 -17.10
CA LEU A 250 -12.52 8.38 -16.81
C LEU A 250 -12.81 8.45 -15.32
N ALA A 251 -12.42 7.43 -14.55
CA ALA A 251 -12.54 7.45 -13.09
C ALA A 251 -11.76 8.63 -12.48
N THR A 252 -10.55 8.87 -12.96
CA THR A 252 -9.70 9.97 -12.48
C THR A 252 -10.20 11.33 -12.96
N ASP A 253 -10.46 11.48 -14.26
CA ASP A 253 -10.87 12.74 -14.87
C ASP A 253 -12.26 13.19 -14.41
N SER A 254 -13.11 12.29 -13.94
CA SER A 254 -14.43 12.60 -13.41
C SER A 254 -14.43 13.00 -11.94
N GLY A 255 -13.30 12.87 -11.23
CA GLY A 255 -13.22 13.03 -9.78
C GLY A 255 -13.82 11.88 -8.99
N TYR A 256 -14.18 10.75 -9.65
CA TYR A 256 -14.64 9.55 -8.96
C TYR A 256 -13.50 8.91 -8.17
N TRP A 257 -12.30 8.86 -8.75
CA TRP A 257 -11.08 8.36 -8.13
C TRP A 257 -9.98 9.42 -8.19
N PRO A 258 -9.85 10.27 -7.16
CA PRO A 258 -8.84 11.31 -7.14
C PRO A 258 -7.45 10.68 -6.93
N LEU A 259 -6.44 11.25 -7.58
CA LEU A 259 -5.05 10.84 -7.37
C LEU A 259 -4.38 11.84 -6.41
N PHE A 260 -3.78 11.33 -5.35
CA PHE A 260 -3.01 12.14 -4.40
C PHE A 260 -1.93 11.32 -3.70
N ILE A 261 -0.98 12.02 -3.11
CA ILE A 261 0.04 11.48 -2.21
C ILE A 261 0.05 12.35 -0.95
N ARG A 262 -0.08 11.72 0.22
CA ARG A 262 0.16 12.33 1.52
C ARG A 262 1.37 11.69 2.17
N ASP A 263 2.47 12.45 2.27
CA ASP A 263 3.70 12.05 2.94
C ASP A 263 3.91 12.93 4.18
N PRO A 264 3.71 12.38 5.40
CA PRO A 264 3.75 13.18 6.63
C PRO A 264 5.14 13.74 6.95
N GLN A 265 6.19 13.32 6.22
CA GLN A 265 7.56 13.80 6.41
C GLN A 265 7.89 15.02 5.55
N LYS A 266 6.98 15.46 4.69
CA LYS A 266 7.18 16.61 3.80
C LYS A 266 6.68 17.89 4.43
N GLU A 267 7.29 19.01 4.05
CA GLU A 267 6.86 20.35 4.41
C GLU A 267 5.44 20.65 3.90
N ILE A 268 5.12 20.14 2.70
CA ILE A 268 3.77 20.12 2.15
C ILE A 268 3.36 18.65 2.09
N PRO A 269 2.68 18.13 3.13
CA PRO A 269 2.39 16.72 3.25
C PRO A 269 1.46 16.20 2.17
N PHE A 270 0.39 16.93 1.82
CA PHE A 270 -0.65 16.48 0.91
C PHE A 270 -0.54 17.15 -0.45
N VAL A 271 -0.37 16.34 -1.51
CA VAL A 271 -0.24 16.81 -2.89
C VAL A 271 -1.27 16.10 -3.78
N TRP A 272 -2.11 16.88 -4.45
CA TRP A 272 -3.01 16.40 -5.48
C TRP A 272 -2.26 16.13 -6.79
N HIS A 273 -2.59 15.01 -7.44
CA HIS A 273 -2.10 14.64 -8.77
C HIS A 273 -3.20 14.61 -9.83
N SER A 274 -4.45 14.76 -9.41
CA SER A 274 -5.60 15.01 -10.29
C SER A 274 -6.49 16.10 -9.70
N SER A 275 -7.41 16.65 -10.49
CA SER A 275 -8.37 17.62 -9.97
C SER A 275 -9.29 16.99 -8.92
N PRO A 276 -9.42 17.58 -7.72
CA PRO A 276 -10.34 17.11 -6.70
C PRO A 276 -11.76 17.65 -6.90
N GLU A 277 -12.23 17.67 -8.13
CA GLU A 277 -13.55 18.18 -8.53
C GLU A 277 -14.34 17.14 -9.33
N VAL A 278 -15.67 17.17 -9.20
CA VAL A 278 -16.53 16.32 -10.03
C VAL A 278 -16.79 16.98 -11.39
N VAL A 279 -16.34 16.30 -12.45
CA VAL A 279 -16.65 16.64 -13.83
C VAL A 279 -17.83 15.77 -14.30
N GLU A 280 -19.02 16.36 -14.35
CA GLU A 280 -20.28 15.63 -14.50
C GLU A 280 -20.36 14.82 -15.79
N ASP A 281 -19.97 15.39 -16.94
CA ASP A 281 -20.01 14.68 -18.23
C ASP A 281 -19.08 13.45 -18.21
N LYS A 282 -17.88 13.59 -17.66
CA LYS A 282 -16.93 12.47 -17.48
C LYS A 282 -17.47 11.40 -16.54
N LEU A 283 -18.17 11.81 -15.47
CA LEU A 283 -18.78 10.88 -14.52
C LEU A 283 -19.92 10.10 -15.20
N ARG A 284 -20.74 10.75 -16.04
CA ARG A 284 -21.77 10.08 -16.83
C ARG A 284 -21.19 9.09 -17.82
N ASP A 285 -20.10 9.45 -18.50
CA ASP A 285 -19.39 8.55 -19.42
C ASP A 285 -18.79 7.35 -18.66
N PHE A 286 -18.18 7.56 -17.49
CA PHE A 286 -17.65 6.50 -16.63
C PHE A 286 -18.73 5.48 -16.27
N ILE A 287 -19.92 5.93 -15.84
CA ILE A 287 -21.02 5.04 -15.45
C ILE A 287 -21.64 4.36 -16.69
N LYS A 288 -21.75 5.09 -17.82
CA LYS A 288 -22.38 4.59 -19.05
C LYS A 288 -21.68 3.34 -19.59
N LEU A 289 -20.37 3.30 -19.51
CA LEU A 289 -19.54 2.23 -20.08
C LEU A 289 -19.50 0.96 -19.23
N GLN A 290 -20.14 0.94 -18.05
CA GLN A 290 -20.10 -0.18 -17.12
C GLN A 290 -21.50 -0.74 -16.86
N ALA A 291 -21.69 -2.04 -17.12
CA ALA A 291 -23.00 -2.70 -17.00
C ALA A 291 -23.54 -2.68 -15.57
N ASP A 292 -22.67 -2.83 -14.57
CA ASP A 292 -23.06 -2.90 -13.16
C ASP A 292 -23.61 -1.58 -12.60
N TYR A 293 -23.36 -0.46 -13.29
CA TYR A 293 -23.91 0.85 -12.97
C TYR A 293 -25.29 1.12 -13.57
N GLN A 294 -25.92 0.12 -14.22
CA GLN A 294 -27.25 0.28 -14.84
C GLN A 294 -28.31 0.89 -13.91
N PRO A 295 -28.47 0.49 -12.62
CA PRO A 295 -29.50 1.09 -11.76
C PRO A 295 -29.28 2.58 -11.54
N ILE A 296 -28.01 3.01 -11.51
CA ILE A 296 -27.65 4.43 -11.33
C ILE A 296 -27.99 5.21 -12.59
N ARG A 297 -27.77 4.62 -13.78
CA ARG A 297 -28.10 5.28 -15.07
C ARG A 297 -29.60 5.47 -15.26
N GLU A 298 -30.40 4.48 -14.85
CA GLU A 298 -31.84 4.43 -15.09
C GLU A 298 -32.67 5.19 -14.04
N ASN A 299 -32.06 5.55 -12.91
CA ASN A 299 -32.73 6.19 -11.79
C ASN A 299 -32.05 7.52 -11.43
N SER A 300 -32.68 8.63 -11.79
CA SER A 300 -32.18 9.99 -11.57
C SER A 300 -31.94 10.31 -10.07
N VAL A 301 -32.77 9.82 -9.18
CA VAL A 301 -32.60 10.01 -7.71
C VAL A 301 -31.41 9.25 -7.22
N LEU A 302 -31.19 8.03 -7.71
CA LEU A 302 -30.04 7.22 -7.36
C LEU A 302 -28.74 7.84 -7.90
N TYR A 303 -28.75 8.35 -9.12
CA TYR A 303 -27.64 9.10 -9.72
C TYR A 303 -27.27 10.33 -8.87
N GLN A 304 -28.26 11.13 -8.47
CA GLN A 304 -28.01 12.29 -7.60
C GLN A 304 -27.39 11.91 -6.25
N LYS A 305 -27.87 10.81 -5.63
CA LYS A 305 -27.27 10.27 -4.39
C LYS A 305 -25.84 9.82 -4.60
N PHE A 306 -25.58 9.10 -5.69
CA PHE A 306 -24.23 8.65 -6.05
C PHE A 306 -23.28 9.84 -6.24
N GLN A 307 -23.66 10.82 -7.06
CA GLN A 307 -22.89 12.04 -7.28
C GLN A 307 -22.65 12.82 -5.99
N LYS A 308 -23.67 12.94 -5.13
CA LYS A 308 -23.56 13.60 -3.83
C LYS A 308 -22.54 12.92 -2.93
N ASN A 309 -22.47 11.57 -2.95
CA ASN A 309 -21.49 10.82 -2.18
C ASN A 309 -20.07 11.10 -2.65
N ILE A 310 -19.84 11.16 -3.97
CA ILE A 310 -18.53 11.50 -4.53
C ILE A 310 -18.13 12.93 -4.12
N LYS A 311 -19.02 13.91 -4.32
CA LYS A 311 -18.77 15.30 -3.91
C LYS A 311 -18.45 15.42 -2.42
N LYS A 312 -19.20 14.69 -1.58
CA LYS A 312 -18.94 14.65 -0.14
C LYS A 312 -17.56 14.08 0.20
N ASN A 313 -17.16 13.00 -0.47
CA ASN A 313 -15.84 12.40 -0.27
C ASN A 313 -14.72 13.37 -0.68
N LEU A 314 -14.79 13.94 -1.87
CA LEU A 314 -13.82 14.92 -2.34
C LEU A 314 -13.71 16.12 -1.39
N HIS A 315 -14.84 16.66 -0.96
CA HIS A 315 -14.86 17.76 0.00
C HIS A 315 -14.20 17.39 1.34
N HIS A 316 -14.44 16.16 1.84
CA HIS A 316 -13.79 15.67 3.04
C HIS A 316 -12.26 15.55 2.86
N LEU A 317 -11.81 14.99 1.73
CA LEU A 317 -10.37 14.92 1.42
C LEU A 317 -9.75 16.31 1.25
N GLN A 318 -10.45 17.28 0.67
CA GLN A 318 -9.99 18.66 0.56
C GLN A 318 -9.81 19.32 1.94
N ILE A 319 -10.71 19.07 2.88
CA ILE A 319 -10.57 19.55 4.26
C ILE A 319 -9.33 18.94 4.92
N LEU A 320 -9.15 17.62 4.82
CA LEU A 320 -7.99 16.92 5.38
C LEU A 320 -6.68 17.43 4.74
N ALA A 321 -6.65 17.59 3.42
CA ALA A 321 -5.51 18.13 2.69
C ALA A 321 -5.13 19.55 3.15
N ARG A 322 -6.14 20.38 3.39
CA ARG A 322 -5.92 21.74 3.91
C ARG A 322 -5.36 21.71 5.33
N LEU A 323 -5.92 20.90 6.21
CA LEU A 323 -5.44 20.74 7.58
C LEU A 323 -4.00 20.22 7.64
N ASP A 324 -3.65 19.26 6.80
CA ASP A 324 -2.29 18.74 6.70
C ASP A 324 -1.29 19.82 6.22
N ASN A 325 -1.67 20.63 5.23
CA ASN A 325 -0.77 21.58 4.60
C ASN A 325 -0.68 22.94 5.35
N GLU A 326 -1.77 23.39 5.98
CA GLU A 326 -1.84 24.68 6.68
C GLU A 326 -1.66 24.55 8.20
N GLY A 327 -1.73 23.33 8.72
CA GLY A 327 -1.77 23.04 10.15
C GLY A 327 -3.15 23.32 10.77
N TRP A 328 -3.33 22.83 12.00
CA TRP A 328 -4.62 22.93 12.74
C TRP A 328 -4.94 24.34 13.26
N GLY A 329 -4.17 25.35 12.86
CA GLY A 329 -4.45 26.75 13.22
C GLY A 329 -4.27 27.09 14.71
N TRP A 330 -3.83 26.14 15.52
CA TRP A 330 -3.40 26.41 16.89
C TRP A 330 -1.99 27.00 16.82
N LYS A 331 -1.91 28.30 16.55
CA LYS A 331 -0.69 29.04 16.84
C LYS A 331 -0.73 29.29 18.34
N ASP A 332 0.27 28.72 19.04
CA ASP A 332 0.54 29.01 20.45
C ASP A 332 0.65 30.51 20.73
#